data_866587bdd8b46dbc9b542a7d242565d1
#
_entry.id   866587bdd8b46dbc9b542a7d242565d1
#
_cell.length_a   1.000
_cell.length_b   1.000
_cell.length_c   1.000
_cell.angle_alpha   90.00
_cell.angle_beta   90.00
_cell.angle_gamma   90.00
#
_symmetry.space_group_name_H-M   'P 1'
#
loop_
_entity.id
_entity.type
_entity.pdbx_description
1 polymer ?
#
loop_
_entity_poly.entity_id
_entity_poly.type
_entity_poly.pdbx_seq_one_letter_code
_entity_poly.pdbx_strand_id
1 'polypeptide(L)'
;MTVAEIARRRAAILGDIARAADKAGRDPGGIALMAVTKGQPASTVAHGAEAGLTLFGENRVQEGSAKIERLRTDWPGAEWRLIGPLQTNKARTALQYFQVLESLDRERLATRLESLLAAEDPGRVWPVLLEVNVGGEATKSGVTVPDAPRLLEAALACPHLSVRGLMAVPPFDEDPEASRPHFRALARLRSELTARFALPLPELSMGMSHDYAVAVEEGATEVRVGTALFGPRETQP
;
A
#
# COMPACT_ATOMS: atom_id res chain seq x y z
N MET A 1 1.89 2.21 23.75
CA MET A 1 1.96 3.57 23.16
C MET A 1 0.62 4.27 23.37
N THR A 2 0.61 5.54 23.74
CA THR A 2 -0.62 6.32 24.01
C THR A 2 -1.17 7.00 22.75
N VAL A 3 -2.44 7.35 22.76
CA VAL A 3 -3.09 8.13 21.68
C VAL A 3 -2.36 9.44 21.43
N ALA A 4 -2.01 10.18 22.50
CA ALA A 4 -1.30 11.47 22.39
C ALA A 4 0.09 11.34 21.72
N GLU A 5 0.82 10.25 21.99
CA GLU A 5 2.11 10.01 21.33
C GLU A 5 1.95 9.72 19.84
N ILE A 6 0.94 8.91 19.47
CA ILE A 6 0.66 8.61 18.05
C ILE A 6 0.19 9.88 17.33
N ALA A 7 -0.71 10.67 17.94
CA ALA A 7 -1.18 11.93 17.37
C ALA A 7 -0.02 12.92 17.10
N ARG A 8 0.92 13.05 18.05
CA ARG A 8 2.11 13.90 17.89
C ARG A 8 2.99 13.41 16.74
N ARG A 9 3.25 12.09 16.65
CA ARG A 9 4.06 11.51 15.56
C ARG A 9 3.37 11.65 14.22
N ARG A 10 2.06 11.40 14.16
CA ARG A 10 1.25 11.64 12.97
C ARG A 10 1.37 13.08 12.49
N ALA A 11 1.22 14.06 13.39
CA ALA A 11 1.34 15.48 13.05
C ALA A 11 2.74 15.81 12.49
N ALA A 12 3.81 15.26 13.08
CA ALA A 12 5.18 15.46 12.59
C ALA A 12 5.35 14.88 11.17
N ILE A 13 4.86 13.65 10.93
CA ILE A 13 4.94 13.00 9.61
C ILE A 13 4.15 13.78 8.56
N LEU A 14 2.94 14.23 8.89
CA LEU A 14 2.15 15.06 7.97
C LEU A 14 2.84 16.40 7.67
N GLY A 15 3.52 16.98 8.64
CA GLY A 15 4.36 18.17 8.44
C GLY A 15 5.55 17.91 7.49
N ASP A 16 6.19 16.74 7.60
CA ASP A 16 7.27 16.33 6.69
C ASP A 16 6.74 16.10 5.27
N ILE A 17 5.59 15.42 5.14
CA ILE A 17 4.90 15.21 3.86
C ILE A 17 4.57 16.57 3.22
N ALA A 18 4.03 17.51 4.00
CA ALA A 18 3.70 18.85 3.49
C ALA A 18 4.95 19.58 2.98
N ARG A 19 6.08 19.56 3.72
CA ARG A 19 7.33 20.17 3.29
C ARG A 19 7.89 19.54 2.02
N ALA A 20 7.86 18.21 1.92
CA ALA A 20 8.33 17.49 0.73
C ALA A 20 7.43 17.76 -0.49
N ALA A 21 6.12 17.83 -0.29
CA ALA A 21 5.17 18.18 -1.33
C ALA A 21 5.36 19.62 -1.84
N ASP A 22 5.52 20.58 -0.93
CA ASP A 22 5.79 21.99 -1.26
C ASP A 22 7.07 22.13 -2.08
N LYS A 23 8.17 21.48 -1.65
CA LYS A 23 9.45 21.44 -2.39
C LYS A 23 9.29 20.90 -3.81
N ALA A 24 8.36 19.97 -4.03
CA ALA A 24 8.06 19.37 -5.34
C ALA A 24 6.95 20.10 -6.10
N GLY A 25 6.39 21.19 -5.58
CA GLY A 25 5.28 21.93 -6.20
C GLY A 25 3.99 21.13 -6.24
N ARG A 26 3.75 20.26 -5.25
CA ARG A 26 2.57 19.36 -5.18
C ARG A 26 1.65 19.74 -4.03
N ASP A 27 0.35 19.45 -4.20
CA ASP A 27 -0.62 19.57 -3.11
C ASP A 27 -0.43 18.44 -2.08
N PRO A 28 -0.12 18.74 -0.80
CA PRO A 28 -0.01 17.74 0.24
C PRO A 28 -1.33 17.02 0.54
N GLY A 29 -2.47 17.64 0.26
CA GLY A 29 -3.80 17.04 0.42
C GLY A 29 -4.05 15.84 -0.50
N GLY A 30 -3.28 15.71 -1.57
CA GLY A 30 -3.31 14.56 -2.49
C GLY A 30 -2.43 13.37 -2.06
N ILE A 31 -1.86 13.39 -0.84
CA ILE A 31 -0.93 12.37 -0.37
C ILE A 31 -1.47 11.69 0.88
N ALA A 32 -1.81 10.41 0.77
CA ALA A 32 -2.32 9.61 1.86
C ALA A 32 -1.20 9.10 2.77
N LEU A 33 -1.42 9.16 4.07
CA LEU A 33 -0.59 8.51 5.09
C LEU A 33 -1.22 7.19 5.49
N MET A 34 -0.64 6.08 5.06
CA MET A 34 -1.02 4.74 5.53
C MET A 34 -0.25 4.37 6.79
N ALA A 35 -0.98 3.98 7.82
CA ALA A 35 -0.43 3.43 9.04
C ALA A 35 -0.17 1.93 8.89
N VAL A 36 1.09 1.50 8.83
CA VAL A 36 1.46 0.10 8.71
C VAL A 36 1.48 -0.55 10.09
N THR A 37 0.52 -1.44 10.32
CA THR A 37 0.23 -2.02 11.65
C THR A 37 0.71 -3.45 11.83
N LYS A 38 1.47 -4.00 10.88
CA LYS A 38 2.06 -5.35 11.00
C LYS A 38 2.88 -5.49 12.28
N GLY A 39 2.58 -6.57 13.04
CA GLY A 39 3.25 -6.83 14.33
C GLY A 39 2.84 -5.91 15.47
N GLN A 40 1.84 -5.04 15.30
CA GLN A 40 1.28 -4.21 16.36
C GLN A 40 0.02 -4.89 16.95
N PRO A 41 -0.19 -4.84 18.27
CA PRO A 41 -1.41 -5.34 18.88
C PRO A 41 -2.63 -4.49 18.50
N ALA A 42 -3.82 -5.08 18.48
CA ALA A 42 -5.06 -4.39 18.12
C ALA A 42 -5.34 -3.14 18.99
N SER A 43 -4.92 -3.15 20.26
CA SER A 43 -5.02 -1.99 21.16
C SER A 43 -4.19 -0.78 20.68
N THR A 44 -2.98 -1.02 20.15
CA THR A 44 -2.15 0.03 19.56
C THR A 44 -2.78 0.57 18.27
N VAL A 45 -3.41 -0.30 17.48
CA VAL A 45 -4.13 0.11 16.26
C VAL A 45 -5.35 0.95 16.61
N ALA A 46 -6.10 0.56 17.67
CA ALA A 46 -7.21 1.35 18.22
C ALA A 46 -6.76 2.76 18.60
N HIS A 47 -5.66 2.88 19.37
CA HIS A 47 -5.10 4.20 19.70
C HIS A 47 -4.68 4.99 18.44
N GLY A 48 -4.26 4.30 17.37
CA GLY A 48 -3.99 4.92 16.08
C GLY A 48 -5.26 5.52 15.45
N ALA A 49 -6.36 4.78 15.46
CA ALA A 49 -7.65 5.23 14.96
C ALA A 49 -8.18 6.43 15.79
N GLU A 50 -8.08 6.36 17.12
CA GLU A 50 -8.39 7.48 18.01
C GLU A 50 -7.52 8.72 17.75
N ALA A 51 -6.25 8.52 17.36
CA ALA A 51 -5.34 9.59 16.95
C ALA A 51 -5.62 10.14 15.55
N GLY A 52 -6.71 9.69 14.90
CA GLY A 52 -7.17 10.16 13.59
C GLY A 52 -6.52 9.47 12.39
N LEU A 53 -5.95 8.28 12.57
CA LEU A 53 -5.56 7.44 11.44
C LEU A 53 -6.78 6.69 10.91
N THR A 54 -6.97 6.70 9.59
CA THR A 54 -8.13 6.08 8.92
C THR A 54 -7.74 5.08 7.85
N LEU A 55 -6.46 5.04 7.46
CA LEU A 55 -5.92 4.14 6.44
C LEU A 55 -4.85 3.25 7.07
N PHE A 56 -5.07 1.94 7.02
CA PHE A 56 -4.24 0.93 7.67
C PHE A 56 -3.71 -0.09 6.68
N GLY A 57 -2.44 -0.46 6.81
CA GLY A 57 -1.77 -1.45 5.98
C GLY A 57 -1.31 -2.69 6.76
N GLU A 58 -1.65 -3.87 6.25
CA GLU A 58 -1.25 -5.15 6.83
C GLU A 58 -0.49 -6.02 5.83
N ASN A 59 0.51 -6.76 6.33
CA ASN A 59 1.31 -7.63 5.48
C ASN A 59 0.75 -9.06 5.39
N ARG A 60 -0.04 -9.50 6.36
CA ARG A 60 -0.51 -10.89 6.48
C ARG A 60 -2.02 -10.93 6.63
N VAL A 61 -2.67 -11.73 5.79
CA VAL A 61 -4.14 -11.85 5.80
C VAL A 61 -4.67 -12.25 7.18
N GLN A 62 -4.07 -13.26 7.83
CA GLN A 62 -4.55 -13.75 9.12
C GLN A 62 -4.42 -12.71 10.24
N GLU A 63 -3.30 -11.99 10.27
CA GLU A 63 -3.06 -10.95 11.26
C GLU A 63 -4.04 -9.78 11.04
N GLY A 64 -4.16 -9.33 9.79
CA GLY A 64 -5.05 -8.23 9.44
C GLY A 64 -6.53 -8.57 9.68
N SER A 65 -7.00 -9.75 9.24
CA SER A 65 -8.39 -10.15 9.45
C SER A 65 -8.78 -10.20 10.94
N ALA A 66 -7.88 -10.70 11.81
CA ALA A 66 -8.13 -10.72 13.24
C ALA A 66 -8.23 -9.33 13.87
N LYS A 67 -7.41 -8.36 13.39
CA LYS A 67 -7.47 -6.95 13.84
C LYS A 67 -8.74 -6.27 13.33
N ILE A 68 -9.05 -6.43 12.05
CA ILE A 68 -10.24 -5.86 11.42
C ILE A 68 -11.50 -6.34 12.14
N GLU A 69 -11.60 -7.65 12.41
CA GLU A 69 -12.75 -8.23 13.14
C GLU A 69 -12.96 -7.59 14.51
N ARG A 70 -11.88 -7.26 15.22
CA ARG A 70 -11.94 -6.63 16.54
C ARG A 70 -12.26 -5.14 16.50
N LEU A 71 -11.92 -4.45 15.40
CA LEU A 71 -11.94 -3.00 15.33
C LEU A 71 -13.07 -2.44 14.46
N ARG A 72 -13.65 -3.22 13.56
CA ARG A 72 -14.62 -2.75 12.57
C ARG A 72 -15.88 -2.12 13.16
N THR A 73 -16.30 -2.55 14.35
CA THR A 73 -17.50 -2.02 15.01
C THR A 73 -17.25 -0.61 15.53
N ASP A 74 -16.06 -0.38 16.11
CA ASP A 74 -15.72 0.91 16.75
C ASP A 74 -15.20 1.92 15.71
N TRP A 75 -14.58 1.43 14.61
CA TRP A 75 -14.06 2.26 13.52
C TRP A 75 -14.54 1.78 12.14
N PRO A 76 -15.85 1.89 11.84
CA PRO A 76 -16.43 1.41 10.58
C PRO A 76 -15.90 2.16 9.34
N GLY A 77 -15.34 3.37 9.52
CA GLY A 77 -14.73 4.16 8.45
C GLY A 77 -13.25 3.89 8.22
N ALA A 78 -12.64 2.92 8.94
CA ALA A 78 -11.25 2.55 8.73
C ALA A 78 -11.09 1.76 7.42
N GLU A 79 -10.20 2.22 6.53
CA GLU A 79 -9.81 1.51 5.32
C GLU A 79 -8.61 0.60 5.60
N TRP A 80 -8.71 -0.65 5.18
CA TRP A 80 -7.67 -1.65 5.37
C TRP A 80 -7.16 -2.14 4.03
N ARG A 81 -5.86 -2.00 3.83
CA ARG A 81 -5.16 -2.45 2.62
C ARG A 81 -4.23 -3.62 2.93
N LEU A 82 -4.24 -4.62 2.06
CA LEU A 82 -3.24 -5.69 2.10
C LEU A 82 -2.04 -5.28 1.25
N ILE A 83 -0.92 -5.04 1.92
CA ILE A 83 0.32 -4.55 1.31
C ILE A 83 1.42 -5.62 1.24
N GLY A 84 1.20 -6.80 1.81
CA GLY A 84 2.14 -7.92 1.74
C GLY A 84 1.70 -9.00 0.75
N PRO A 85 2.58 -9.95 0.40
CA PRO A 85 2.32 -10.96 -0.61
C PRO A 85 1.07 -11.79 -0.32
N LEU A 86 0.17 -11.90 -1.28
CA LEU A 86 -1.06 -12.67 -1.16
C LEU A 86 -0.89 -14.06 -1.78
N GLN A 87 -0.96 -15.09 -0.92
CA GLN A 87 -1.06 -16.48 -1.38
C GLN A 87 -2.46 -16.76 -1.93
N THR A 88 -2.55 -17.51 -3.04
CA THR A 88 -3.83 -17.79 -3.73
C THR A 88 -4.87 -18.51 -2.87
N ASN A 89 -4.44 -19.36 -1.91
CA ASN A 89 -5.33 -20.04 -0.95
C ASN A 89 -5.88 -19.09 0.13
N LYS A 90 -5.35 -17.88 0.29
CA LYS A 90 -5.83 -16.86 1.22
C LYS A 90 -6.66 -15.76 0.53
N ALA A 91 -6.80 -15.84 -0.80
CA ALA A 91 -7.49 -14.82 -1.60
C ALA A 91 -8.94 -14.58 -1.12
N ARG A 92 -9.72 -15.63 -0.82
CA ARG A 92 -11.09 -15.50 -0.30
C ARG A 92 -11.14 -14.71 1.01
N THR A 93 -10.28 -15.01 1.97
CA THR A 93 -10.21 -14.27 3.23
C THR A 93 -9.76 -12.83 3.01
N ALA A 94 -8.82 -12.59 2.09
CA ALA A 94 -8.40 -11.23 1.76
C ALA A 94 -9.57 -10.40 1.21
N LEU A 95 -10.34 -10.95 0.27
CA LEU A 95 -11.54 -10.31 -0.27
C LEU A 95 -12.59 -9.98 0.80
N GLN A 96 -12.71 -10.80 1.83
CA GLN A 96 -13.68 -10.60 2.90
C GLN A 96 -13.35 -9.42 3.81
N TYR A 97 -12.06 -9.18 4.06
CA TYR A 97 -11.64 -8.24 5.10
C TYR A 97 -11.00 -6.95 4.57
N PHE A 98 -10.32 -6.99 3.44
CA PHE A 98 -9.58 -5.85 2.91
C PHE A 98 -10.35 -5.12 1.81
N GLN A 99 -10.18 -3.81 1.77
CA GLN A 99 -10.78 -2.97 0.75
C GLN A 99 -9.92 -2.87 -0.51
N VAL A 100 -8.58 -2.97 -0.37
CA VAL A 100 -7.62 -2.85 -1.48
C VAL A 100 -6.51 -3.88 -1.34
N LEU A 101 -6.05 -4.44 -2.45
CA LEU A 101 -4.81 -5.21 -2.55
C LEU A 101 -3.74 -4.36 -3.26
N GLU A 102 -2.61 -4.09 -2.60
CA GLU A 102 -1.50 -3.36 -3.22
C GLU A 102 -0.38 -4.27 -3.76
N SER A 103 -0.50 -5.56 -3.54
CA SER A 103 0.55 -6.55 -3.85
C SER A 103 0.15 -7.53 -4.95
N LEU A 104 -0.56 -7.05 -5.99
CA LEU A 104 -0.83 -7.88 -7.17
C LEU A 104 0.45 -7.99 -8.00
N ASP A 105 1.07 -9.16 -7.98
CA ASP A 105 2.41 -9.41 -8.54
C ASP A 105 2.45 -10.43 -9.69
N ARG A 106 1.33 -11.10 -10.00
CA ARG A 106 1.28 -12.17 -11.01
C ARG A 106 -0.12 -12.44 -11.56
N GLU A 107 -0.19 -12.85 -12.80
CA GLU A 107 -1.44 -13.16 -13.54
C GLU A 107 -2.30 -14.22 -12.83
N ARG A 108 -1.68 -15.31 -12.33
CA ARG A 108 -2.39 -16.36 -11.61
C ARG A 108 -3.17 -15.84 -10.40
N LEU A 109 -2.66 -14.81 -9.73
CA LEU A 109 -3.37 -14.18 -8.60
C LEU A 109 -4.55 -13.36 -9.11
N ALA A 110 -4.39 -12.58 -10.17
CA ALA A 110 -5.48 -11.83 -10.80
C ALA A 110 -6.62 -12.76 -11.22
N THR A 111 -6.31 -13.83 -11.96
CA THR A 111 -7.30 -14.84 -12.37
C THR A 111 -8.00 -15.50 -11.18
N ARG A 112 -7.27 -15.77 -10.09
CA ARG A 112 -7.88 -16.36 -8.89
C ARG A 112 -8.84 -15.41 -8.20
N LEU A 113 -8.49 -14.14 -8.08
CA LEU A 113 -9.34 -13.10 -7.50
C LEU A 113 -10.60 -12.90 -8.35
N GLU A 114 -10.44 -12.81 -9.66
CA GLU A 114 -11.54 -12.74 -10.62
C GLU A 114 -12.51 -13.90 -10.45
N SER A 115 -12.01 -15.14 -10.43
CA SER A 115 -12.85 -16.33 -10.28
C SER A 115 -13.66 -16.33 -8.97
N LEU A 116 -13.09 -15.82 -7.88
CA LEU A 116 -13.77 -15.73 -6.60
C LEU A 116 -14.84 -14.64 -6.61
N LEU A 117 -14.53 -13.45 -7.12
CA LEU A 117 -15.47 -12.33 -7.20
C LEU A 117 -16.64 -12.66 -8.11
N ALA A 118 -16.39 -13.19 -9.30
CA ALA A 118 -17.44 -13.61 -10.23
C ALA A 118 -18.39 -14.65 -9.65
N ALA A 119 -17.87 -15.57 -8.81
CA ALA A 119 -18.68 -16.64 -8.21
C ALA A 119 -19.42 -16.23 -6.94
N GLU A 120 -18.85 -15.33 -6.12
CA GLU A 120 -19.32 -15.09 -4.76
C GLU A 120 -19.89 -13.69 -4.54
N ASP A 121 -19.43 -12.71 -5.33
CA ASP A 121 -19.85 -11.30 -5.24
C ASP A 121 -19.75 -10.60 -6.60
N PRO A 122 -20.57 -11.00 -7.60
CA PRO A 122 -20.46 -10.53 -8.97
C PRO A 122 -20.80 -9.04 -9.15
N GLY A 123 -21.34 -8.39 -8.13
CA GLY A 123 -21.58 -6.95 -8.12
C GLY A 123 -20.39 -6.11 -7.64
N ARG A 124 -19.36 -6.77 -7.10
CA ARG A 124 -18.22 -6.08 -6.52
C ARG A 124 -17.06 -5.95 -7.50
N VAL A 125 -16.50 -4.75 -7.57
CA VAL A 125 -15.22 -4.48 -8.21
C VAL A 125 -14.18 -4.17 -7.13
N TRP A 126 -13.09 -4.96 -7.09
CA TRP A 126 -12.08 -4.83 -6.05
C TRP A 126 -10.86 -4.03 -6.53
N PRO A 127 -10.51 -2.93 -5.84
CA PRO A 127 -9.34 -2.14 -6.20
C PRO A 127 -8.04 -2.90 -5.95
N VAL A 128 -7.11 -2.81 -6.91
CA VAL A 128 -5.77 -3.41 -6.80
C VAL A 128 -4.70 -2.47 -7.30
N LEU A 129 -3.50 -2.55 -6.72
CA LEU A 129 -2.28 -1.97 -7.27
C LEU A 129 -1.35 -3.10 -7.73
N LEU A 130 -0.60 -2.87 -8.79
CA LEU A 130 0.43 -3.79 -9.23
C LEU A 130 1.69 -3.57 -8.37
N GLU A 131 2.19 -4.62 -7.73
CA GLU A 131 3.48 -4.58 -7.06
C GLU A 131 4.60 -4.75 -8.07
N VAL A 132 5.49 -3.76 -8.14
CA VAL A 132 6.61 -3.71 -9.10
C VAL A 132 7.94 -3.82 -8.37
N ASN A 133 8.78 -4.77 -8.78
CA ASN A 133 10.15 -4.95 -8.29
C ASN A 133 11.09 -3.98 -9.01
N VAL A 134 11.14 -2.75 -8.55
CA VAL A 134 11.98 -1.68 -9.12
C VAL A 134 13.47 -1.84 -8.82
N GLY A 135 13.82 -2.64 -7.80
CA GLY A 135 15.20 -2.91 -7.42
C GLY A 135 15.85 -4.07 -8.18
N GLY A 136 15.05 -4.87 -8.90
CA GLY A 136 15.55 -6.04 -9.64
C GLY A 136 16.08 -7.18 -8.75
N GLU A 137 15.77 -7.18 -7.44
CA GLU A 137 16.23 -8.21 -6.50
C GLU A 137 15.40 -9.49 -6.68
N ALA A 138 16.04 -10.60 -7.08
CA ALA A 138 15.37 -11.88 -7.36
C ALA A 138 14.60 -12.47 -6.16
N THR A 139 14.91 -12.07 -4.93
CA THR A 139 14.29 -12.54 -3.68
C THR A 139 13.08 -11.75 -3.26
N LYS A 140 12.81 -10.60 -3.90
CA LYS A 140 11.66 -9.73 -3.56
C LYS A 140 10.44 -10.05 -4.42
N SER A 141 9.26 -9.81 -3.83
CA SER A 141 7.97 -9.83 -4.53
C SER A 141 7.89 -8.71 -5.57
N GLY A 142 6.89 -8.80 -6.42
CA GLY A 142 6.61 -7.82 -7.46
C GLY A 142 7.02 -8.29 -8.85
N VAL A 143 6.23 -7.87 -9.83
CA VAL A 143 6.54 -8.10 -11.25
C VAL A 143 7.76 -7.25 -11.65
N THR A 144 8.57 -7.74 -12.58
CA THR A 144 9.67 -6.93 -13.12
C THR A 144 9.15 -5.73 -13.90
N VAL A 145 9.93 -4.65 -13.99
CA VAL A 145 9.54 -3.46 -14.77
C VAL A 145 9.17 -3.82 -16.23
N PRO A 146 9.94 -4.66 -16.96
CA PRO A 146 9.59 -5.08 -18.30
C PRO A 146 8.30 -5.90 -18.42
N ASP A 147 7.96 -6.68 -17.39
CA ASP A 147 6.77 -7.54 -17.39
C ASP A 147 5.49 -6.84 -16.84
N ALA A 148 5.63 -5.65 -16.24
CA ALA A 148 4.50 -4.90 -15.69
C ALA A 148 3.37 -4.62 -16.73
N PRO A 149 3.64 -4.28 -18.00
CA PRO A 149 2.59 -4.12 -19.00
C PRO A 149 1.77 -5.39 -19.22
N ARG A 150 2.40 -6.56 -19.22
CA ARG A 150 1.73 -7.84 -19.38
C ARG A 150 0.83 -8.18 -18.18
N LEU A 151 1.30 -7.91 -16.96
CA LEU A 151 0.49 -8.09 -15.76
C LEU A 151 -0.71 -7.13 -15.75
N LEU A 152 -0.51 -5.87 -16.17
CA LEU A 152 -1.60 -4.91 -16.31
C LEU A 152 -2.65 -5.40 -17.31
N GLU A 153 -2.24 -5.86 -18.49
CA GLU A 153 -3.14 -6.41 -19.50
C GLU A 153 -3.96 -7.58 -18.95
N ALA A 154 -3.32 -8.51 -18.25
CA ALA A 154 -4.00 -9.64 -17.61
C ALA A 154 -4.99 -9.20 -16.52
N ALA A 155 -4.65 -8.17 -15.73
CA ALA A 155 -5.55 -7.62 -14.71
C ALA A 155 -6.73 -6.86 -15.32
N LEU A 156 -6.53 -6.16 -16.43
CA LEU A 156 -7.61 -5.48 -17.18
C LEU A 156 -8.59 -6.47 -17.84
N ALA A 157 -8.15 -7.69 -18.13
CA ALA A 157 -9.02 -8.77 -18.60
C ALA A 157 -9.92 -9.36 -17.49
N CYS A 158 -9.77 -8.89 -16.24
CA CYS A 158 -10.53 -9.32 -15.06
C CYS A 158 -11.56 -8.22 -14.69
N PRO A 159 -12.83 -8.32 -15.14
CA PRO A 159 -13.82 -7.24 -14.97
C PRO A 159 -14.16 -6.89 -13.52
N HIS A 160 -13.92 -7.81 -12.57
CA HIS A 160 -14.13 -7.55 -11.15
C HIS A 160 -12.88 -6.99 -10.43
N LEU A 161 -11.79 -6.67 -11.17
CA LEU A 161 -10.64 -5.97 -10.64
C LEU A 161 -10.56 -4.54 -11.20
N SER A 162 -10.26 -3.57 -10.35
CA SER A 162 -9.98 -2.19 -10.75
C SER A 162 -8.53 -1.85 -10.47
N VAL A 163 -7.70 -1.81 -11.51
CA VAL A 163 -6.29 -1.40 -11.34
C VAL A 163 -6.23 0.11 -11.12
N ARG A 164 -5.79 0.52 -9.93
CA ARG A 164 -5.74 1.91 -9.49
C ARG A 164 -4.36 2.53 -9.59
N GLY A 165 -3.31 1.71 -9.70
CA GLY A 165 -1.96 2.25 -9.71
C GLY A 165 -0.88 1.20 -9.50
N LEU A 166 0.27 1.67 -9.05
CA LEU A 166 1.46 0.86 -8.80
C LEU A 166 1.91 0.98 -7.35
N MET A 167 2.53 -0.09 -6.86
CA MET A 167 3.20 -0.13 -5.56
C MET A 167 4.62 -0.64 -5.73
N ALA A 168 5.57 -0.13 -4.94
CA ALA A 168 6.91 -0.69 -4.84
C ALA A 168 7.52 -0.56 -3.45
N VAL A 169 8.39 -1.54 -3.14
CA VAL A 169 9.27 -1.51 -1.95
C VAL A 169 10.72 -1.59 -2.46
N PRO A 170 11.44 -0.47 -2.54
CA PRO A 170 12.82 -0.45 -3.01
C PRO A 170 13.75 -1.23 -2.06
N PRO A 171 14.99 -1.55 -2.48
CA PRO A 171 16.03 -2.00 -1.56
C PRO A 171 16.20 -1.01 -0.41
N PHE A 172 16.45 -1.56 0.79
CA PHE A 172 16.75 -0.70 1.94
C PHE A 172 18.19 -0.18 1.84
N ASP A 173 18.36 1.09 2.07
CA ASP A 173 19.66 1.76 2.22
C ASP A 173 19.58 2.68 3.45
N GLU A 174 20.70 2.95 4.10
CA GLU A 174 20.76 3.91 5.23
C GLU A 174 20.57 5.36 4.75
N ASP A 175 21.00 5.68 3.52
CA ASP A 175 20.71 6.95 2.88
C ASP A 175 19.34 6.91 2.19
N PRO A 176 18.33 7.69 2.65
CA PRO A 176 17.03 7.75 2.00
C PRO A 176 17.09 8.22 0.54
N GLU A 177 18.11 8.98 0.15
CA GLU A 177 18.32 9.42 -1.24
C GLU A 177 18.64 8.26 -2.19
N ALA A 178 19.18 7.16 -1.70
CA ALA A 178 19.41 5.95 -2.49
C ALA A 178 18.11 5.34 -3.04
N SER A 179 16.95 5.59 -2.41
CA SER A 179 15.64 5.17 -2.91
C SER A 179 15.13 6.01 -4.08
N ARG A 180 15.65 7.24 -4.29
CA ARG A 180 15.16 8.19 -5.30
C ARG A 180 15.13 7.62 -6.74
N PRO A 181 16.19 6.96 -7.25
CA PRO A 181 16.16 6.38 -8.58
C PRO A 181 15.03 5.35 -8.76
N HIS A 182 14.73 4.56 -7.74
CA HIS A 182 13.67 3.56 -7.73
C HIS A 182 12.28 4.20 -7.76
N PHE A 183 12.06 5.26 -6.98
CA PHE A 183 10.80 6.00 -7.00
C PHE A 183 10.57 6.70 -8.34
N ARG A 184 11.60 7.29 -8.94
CA ARG A 184 11.54 7.83 -10.32
C ARG A 184 11.19 6.77 -11.35
N ALA A 185 11.80 5.58 -11.24
CA ALA A 185 11.52 4.49 -12.15
C ALA A 185 10.04 4.06 -12.07
N LEU A 186 9.48 3.96 -10.85
CA LEU A 186 8.07 3.63 -10.66
C LEU A 186 7.15 4.72 -11.21
N ALA A 187 7.43 5.99 -10.94
CA ALA A 187 6.65 7.13 -11.44
C ALA A 187 6.67 7.20 -12.98
N ARG A 188 7.83 6.94 -13.60
CA ARG A 188 7.97 6.86 -15.06
C ARG A 188 7.16 5.69 -15.61
N LEU A 189 7.29 4.50 -15.04
CA LEU A 189 6.54 3.32 -15.46
C LEU A 189 5.02 3.59 -15.40
N ARG A 190 4.51 4.20 -14.33
CA ARG A 190 3.10 4.61 -14.22
C ARG A 190 2.69 5.49 -15.41
N SER A 191 3.50 6.49 -15.75
CA SER A 191 3.20 7.41 -16.86
C SER A 191 3.19 6.69 -18.22
N GLU A 192 4.16 5.77 -18.43
CA GLU A 192 4.25 4.93 -19.62
C GLU A 192 3.02 4.00 -19.77
N LEU A 193 2.62 3.35 -18.66
CA LEU A 193 1.45 2.47 -18.64
C LEU A 193 0.15 3.27 -18.86
N THR A 194 0.02 4.43 -18.22
CA THR A 194 -1.13 5.32 -18.41
C THR A 194 -1.27 5.71 -19.89
N ALA A 195 -0.18 6.10 -20.55
CA ALA A 195 -0.20 6.48 -21.97
C ALA A 195 -0.50 5.27 -22.88
N ARG A 196 0.16 4.13 -22.63
CA ARG A 196 0.02 2.91 -23.45
C ARG A 196 -1.38 2.32 -23.42
N PHE A 197 -2.02 2.30 -22.25
CA PHE A 197 -3.34 1.68 -22.07
C PHE A 197 -4.50 2.69 -22.04
N ALA A 198 -4.21 3.99 -22.18
CA ALA A 198 -5.19 5.07 -22.03
C ALA A 198 -6.01 4.95 -20.73
N LEU A 199 -5.36 4.50 -19.64
CA LEU A 199 -5.98 4.21 -18.36
C LEU A 199 -5.40 5.11 -17.28
N PRO A 200 -6.21 5.86 -16.51
CA PRO A 200 -5.71 6.57 -15.36
C PRO A 200 -5.24 5.60 -14.27
N LEU A 201 -3.98 5.78 -13.81
CA LEU A 201 -3.39 5.07 -12.69
C LEU A 201 -3.07 6.10 -11.59
N PRO A 202 -4.09 6.59 -10.85
CA PRO A 202 -3.92 7.73 -9.94
C PRO A 202 -3.05 7.41 -8.73
N GLU A 203 -2.97 6.15 -8.31
CA GLU A 203 -2.30 5.77 -7.08
C GLU A 203 -0.85 5.33 -7.32
N LEU A 204 0.05 5.89 -6.52
CA LEU A 204 1.47 5.54 -6.49
C LEU A 204 1.88 5.33 -5.04
N SER A 205 1.79 4.06 -4.59
CA SER A 205 2.11 3.66 -3.23
C SER A 205 3.59 3.34 -3.12
N MET A 206 4.36 4.25 -2.53
CA MET A 206 5.81 4.11 -2.34
C MET A 206 6.30 5.01 -1.23
N GLY A 207 7.43 4.66 -0.62
CA GLY A 207 7.99 5.35 0.53
C GLY A 207 7.52 4.76 1.88
N MET A 208 8.49 4.61 2.78
CA MET A 208 8.30 4.04 4.11
C MET A 208 8.86 5.01 5.18
N SER A 209 8.88 4.60 6.45
CA SER A 209 9.31 5.45 7.58
C SER A 209 10.66 6.15 7.40
N HIS A 210 11.53 5.63 6.56
CA HIS A 210 12.88 6.13 6.34
C HIS A 210 12.97 7.10 5.16
N ASP A 211 12.22 6.84 4.07
CA ASP A 211 12.38 7.48 2.76
C ASP A 211 11.10 8.13 2.20
N TYR A 212 10.01 8.21 3.01
CA TYR A 212 8.73 8.75 2.52
C TYR A 212 8.82 10.19 2.01
N ALA A 213 9.68 11.02 2.57
CA ALA A 213 9.85 12.40 2.09
C ALA A 213 10.40 12.42 0.65
N VAL A 214 11.40 11.57 0.36
CA VAL A 214 11.96 11.41 -0.98
C VAL A 214 10.89 10.84 -1.93
N ALA A 215 10.09 9.87 -1.48
CA ALA A 215 8.99 9.31 -2.27
C ALA A 215 7.94 10.37 -2.63
N VAL A 216 7.60 11.26 -1.69
CA VAL A 216 6.69 12.39 -1.93
C VAL A 216 7.26 13.32 -3.00
N GLU A 217 8.53 13.67 -2.94
CA GLU A 217 9.19 14.50 -3.96
C GLU A 217 9.14 13.84 -5.35
N GLU A 218 9.20 12.52 -5.42
CA GLU A 218 9.18 11.76 -6.68
C GLU A 218 7.77 11.31 -7.12
N GLY A 219 6.71 11.81 -6.48
CA GLY A 219 5.35 11.65 -6.98
C GLY A 219 4.47 10.64 -6.23
N ALA A 220 4.87 10.12 -5.05
CA ALA A 220 4.01 9.27 -4.24
C ALA A 220 2.66 9.95 -3.96
N THR A 221 1.58 9.19 -4.10
CA THR A 221 0.23 9.60 -3.67
C THR A 221 -0.15 8.93 -2.36
N GLU A 222 0.65 7.96 -1.94
CA GLU A 222 0.51 7.27 -0.68
C GLU A 222 1.89 6.88 -0.14
N VAL A 223 2.09 7.09 1.17
CA VAL A 223 3.27 6.66 1.90
C VAL A 223 2.87 5.71 3.03
N ARG A 224 3.69 4.66 3.27
CA ARG A 224 3.40 3.57 4.20
C ARG A 224 4.31 3.64 5.42
N VAL A 225 3.80 4.16 6.52
CA VAL A 225 4.61 4.46 7.70
C VAL A 225 4.24 3.56 8.87
N GLY A 226 5.19 2.80 9.37
CA GLY A 226 5.04 1.91 10.53
C GLY A 226 5.85 2.40 11.73
N THR A 227 7.16 2.16 11.70
CA THR A 227 8.07 2.43 12.84
C THR A 227 8.09 3.89 13.28
N ALA A 228 7.99 4.84 12.35
CA ALA A 228 7.92 6.26 12.71
C ALA A 228 6.61 6.63 13.43
N LEU A 229 5.49 5.93 13.17
CA LEU A 229 4.22 6.11 13.87
C LEU A 229 4.19 5.34 15.21
N PHE A 230 4.47 4.04 15.18
CA PHE A 230 4.23 3.13 16.29
C PHE A 230 5.49 2.75 17.10
N GLY A 231 6.67 3.23 16.69
CA GLY A 231 7.93 2.83 17.31
C GLY A 231 8.42 1.46 16.80
N PRO A 232 9.56 0.99 17.32
CA PRO A 232 10.06 -0.34 17.02
C PRO A 232 9.06 -1.40 17.48
N ARG A 233 9.03 -2.53 16.77
CA ARG A 233 8.18 -3.66 17.16
C ARG A 233 8.68 -4.25 18.46
N GLU A 234 7.75 -4.60 19.35
CA GLU A 234 8.09 -5.49 20.45
C GLU A 234 8.42 -6.85 19.83
N THR A 235 9.67 -7.25 19.89
CA THR A 235 10.07 -8.63 19.57
C THR A 235 9.36 -9.53 20.58
N GLN A 236 8.33 -10.25 20.15
CA GLN A 236 7.80 -11.35 20.96
C GLN A 236 8.92 -12.38 21.10
N PRO A 237 9.21 -12.81 22.31
CA PRO A 237 10.20 -13.86 22.59
C PRO A 237 9.85 -15.19 21.94
#